data_47a58899fb2f7151f445747f8f2c63d2
#
_entry.id   47a58899fb2f7151f445747f8f2c63d2
#
_cell.length_a   1.000
_cell.length_b   1.000
_cell.length_c   1.000
_cell.angle_alpha   90.00
_cell.angle_beta   90.00
_cell.angle_gamma   90.00
#
_symmetry.space_group_name_H-M   'P 1'
#
loop_
_entity.id
_entity.type
_entity.pdbx_description
1 polymer ?
#
loop_
_entity_poly.entity_id
_entity_poly.type
_entity_poly.pdbx_seq_one_letter_code
_entity_poly.pdbx_strand_id
1 'polypeptide(L)'
;MKKVLLLGDSIRIGYGKLVSDLLSDVAEVVQPVENCKWTKYLYWNFAIWAGETKYDLIHWNSGIWDMHYIDNNECFCSLEEYVRDNERLLQLIRKYSQKLVWATTIPGGKILNQRKAHNVLINTNREFPVRMLTTDQDTWNCGVQKYNQAAREYYKINGVKIDDLFSVMQEHLEDYLSEDGIHPNDKGYEALAQHAADTIRRELSF
;
A
#
# COMPACT_ATOMS: atom_id res chain seq x y z
N MET A 1 12.56 21.56 -8.64
CA MET A 1 11.67 20.89 -7.68
C MET A 1 11.97 19.41 -7.74
N LYS A 2 12.02 18.72 -6.61
CA LYS A 2 12.24 17.26 -6.55
C LYS A 2 11.06 16.53 -7.18
N LYS A 3 11.27 15.30 -7.66
CA LYS A 3 10.20 14.46 -8.21
C LYS A 3 10.06 13.20 -7.35
N VAL A 4 8.84 12.95 -6.88
CA VAL A 4 8.47 11.77 -6.09
C VAL A 4 7.47 10.93 -6.87
N LEU A 5 7.71 9.62 -6.98
CA LEU A 5 6.70 8.68 -7.49
C LEU A 5 6.00 8.03 -6.30
N LEU A 6 4.67 8.19 -6.22
CA LEU A 6 3.83 7.65 -5.17
C LEU A 6 2.93 6.54 -5.73
N LEU A 7 3.17 5.29 -5.32
CA LEU A 7 2.46 4.11 -5.80
C LEU A 7 1.73 3.40 -4.65
N GLY A 8 0.64 2.72 -4.95
CA GLY A 8 -0.11 1.94 -3.98
C GLY A 8 -1.54 1.65 -4.44
N ASP A 9 -2.28 0.99 -3.57
CA ASP A 9 -3.65 0.56 -3.81
C ASP A 9 -4.70 1.67 -3.60
N SER A 10 -5.95 1.29 -3.31
CA SER A 10 -7.05 2.23 -3.08
C SER A 10 -6.81 3.15 -1.88
N ILE A 11 -6.04 2.70 -0.89
CA ILE A 11 -5.71 3.52 0.29
C ILE A 11 -4.78 4.66 -0.12
N ARG A 12 -3.75 4.37 -0.95
CA ARG A 12 -2.90 5.42 -1.54
C ARG A 12 -3.72 6.39 -2.40
N ILE A 13 -4.68 5.92 -3.17
CA ILE A 13 -5.54 6.81 -3.97
C ILE A 13 -6.26 7.80 -3.05
N GLY A 14 -6.74 7.36 -1.88
CA GLY A 14 -7.44 8.22 -0.93
C GLY A 14 -6.55 9.32 -0.33
N TYR A 15 -5.32 9.02 0.06
CA TYR A 15 -4.42 10.02 0.65
C TYR A 15 -3.48 10.72 -0.34
N GLY A 16 -3.36 10.22 -1.57
CA GLY A 16 -2.32 10.67 -2.50
C GLY A 16 -2.40 12.14 -2.88
N LYS A 17 -3.63 12.68 -3.04
CA LYS A 17 -3.80 14.13 -3.29
C LYS A 17 -3.34 14.97 -2.09
N LEU A 18 -3.68 14.56 -0.88
CA LEU A 18 -3.25 15.24 0.34
C LEU A 18 -1.72 15.26 0.48
N VAL A 19 -1.06 14.14 0.17
CA VAL A 19 0.42 14.09 0.13
C VAL A 19 0.99 15.07 -0.91
N SER A 20 0.38 15.14 -2.10
CA SER A 20 0.81 16.10 -3.14
C SER A 20 0.69 17.55 -2.66
N ASP A 21 -0.42 17.87 -2.00
CA ASP A 21 -0.67 19.22 -1.47
C ASP A 21 0.34 19.57 -0.35
N LEU A 22 0.60 18.63 0.58
CA LEU A 22 1.54 18.77 1.69
C LEU A 22 3.01 18.91 1.23
N LEU A 23 3.38 18.36 0.09
CA LEU A 23 4.73 18.40 -0.46
C LEU A 23 4.93 19.46 -1.55
N SER A 24 3.90 20.24 -1.87
CA SER A 24 3.89 21.16 -3.01
C SER A 24 5.00 22.23 -2.99
N ASP A 25 5.56 22.52 -1.81
CA ASP A 25 6.70 23.43 -1.62
C ASP A 25 8.06 22.80 -1.96
N VAL A 26 8.21 21.48 -1.91
CA VAL A 26 9.49 20.78 -2.07
C VAL A 26 9.53 19.78 -3.22
N ALA A 27 8.40 19.17 -3.59
CA ALA A 27 8.36 18.13 -4.59
C ALA A 27 7.10 18.16 -5.48
N GLU A 28 7.28 17.73 -6.72
CA GLU A 28 6.20 17.27 -7.59
C GLU A 28 5.93 15.81 -7.31
N VAL A 29 4.71 15.47 -6.87
CA VAL A 29 4.29 14.10 -6.62
C VAL A 29 3.57 13.55 -7.84
N VAL A 30 4.20 12.59 -8.50
CA VAL A 30 3.65 11.84 -9.64
C VAL A 30 3.00 10.57 -9.11
N GLN A 31 1.78 10.27 -9.54
CA GLN A 31 1.07 9.08 -9.12
C GLN A 31 0.12 8.59 -10.21
N PRO A 32 -0.03 7.27 -10.42
CA PRO A 32 -1.02 6.77 -11.36
C PRO A 32 -2.43 7.04 -10.83
N VAL A 33 -3.37 7.29 -11.74
CA VAL A 33 -4.80 7.35 -11.43
C VAL A 33 -5.31 5.97 -11.02
N GLU A 34 -4.71 4.93 -11.58
CA GLU A 34 -5.07 3.54 -11.34
C GLU A 34 -4.67 3.03 -9.96
N ASN A 35 -5.44 2.05 -9.49
CA ASN A 35 -5.10 1.25 -8.32
C ASN A 35 -3.96 0.28 -8.67
N CYS A 36 -2.86 0.33 -7.92
CA CYS A 36 -1.70 -0.55 -8.16
C CYS A 36 -1.91 -1.99 -7.67
N LYS A 37 -3.03 -2.27 -6.98
CA LYS A 37 -3.49 -3.60 -6.56
C LYS A 37 -2.42 -4.40 -5.81
N TRP A 38 -2.14 -5.65 -6.24
CA TRP A 38 -1.16 -6.54 -5.64
C TRP A 38 0.24 -6.34 -6.20
N THR A 39 1.24 -6.83 -5.51
CA THR A 39 2.67 -6.61 -5.81
C THR A 39 3.06 -7.00 -7.23
N LYS A 40 2.61 -8.14 -7.75
CA LYS A 40 2.90 -8.58 -9.12
C LYS A 40 2.26 -7.68 -10.18
N TYR A 41 1.07 -7.14 -9.92
CA TYR A 41 0.41 -6.18 -10.80
C TYR A 41 1.15 -4.83 -10.82
N LEU A 42 1.59 -4.36 -9.64
CA LEU A 42 2.44 -3.19 -9.52
C LEU A 42 3.76 -3.40 -10.29
N TYR A 43 4.41 -4.54 -10.11
CA TYR A 43 5.63 -4.89 -10.86
C TYR A 43 5.42 -4.85 -12.38
N TRP A 44 4.32 -5.45 -12.87
CA TRP A 44 4.00 -5.51 -14.30
C TRP A 44 3.78 -4.13 -14.91
N ASN A 45 3.06 -3.25 -14.23
CA ASN A 45 2.69 -1.93 -14.73
C ASN A 45 3.70 -0.82 -14.36
N PHE A 46 4.70 -1.12 -13.55
CA PHE A 46 5.60 -0.11 -12.99
C PHE A 46 6.23 0.76 -14.08
N ALA A 47 6.75 0.18 -15.15
CA ALA A 47 7.40 0.92 -16.22
C ALA A 47 6.43 1.86 -16.97
N ILE A 48 5.15 1.49 -17.07
CA ILE A 48 4.12 2.33 -17.68
C ILE A 48 3.89 3.56 -16.80
N TRP A 49 3.78 3.38 -15.49
CA TRP A 49 3.52 4.48 -14.55
C TRP A 49 4.75 5.35 -14.28
N ALA A 50 5.93 4.76 -14.25
CA ALA A 50 7.18 5.48 -14.04
C ALA A 50 7.65 6.22 -15.29
N GLY A 51 7.28 5.75 -16.49
CA GLY A 51 7.80 6.25 -17.77
C GLY A 51 9.32 6.14 -17.85
N GLU A 52 9.95 7.11 -18.48
CA GLU A 52 11.42 7.22 -18.59
C GLU A 52 12.02 8.10 -17.48
N THR A 53 11.20 8.58 -16.55
CA THR A 53 11.60 9.53 -15.52
C THR A 53 12.46 8.85 -14.46
N LYS A 54 13.53 9.54 -14.03
CA LYS A 54 14.24 9.24 -12.78
C LYS A 54 13.64 10.10 -11.68
N TYR A 55 13.37 9.46 -10.56
CA TYR A 55 12.75 10.11 -9.40
C TYR A 55 13.79 10.36 -8.31
N ASP A 56 13.62 11.46 -7.59
CA ASP A 56 14.43 11.74 -6.40
C ASP A 56 14.07 10.78 -5.26
N LEU A 57 12.81 10.32 -5.21
CA LEU A 57 12.34 9.32 -4.26
C LEU A 57 11.15 8.54 -4.86
N ILE A 58 11.09 7.25 -4.55
CA ILE A 58 9.92 6.42 -4.81
C ILE A 58 9.37 5.93 -3.47
N HIS A 59 8.08 6.24 -3.24
CA HIS A 59 7.30 5.74 -2.12
C HIS A 59 6.22 4.78 -2.64
N TRP A 60 6.11 3.58 -2.06
CA TRP A 60 5.09 2.63 -2.50
C TRP A 60 4.55 1.78 -1.36
N ASN A 61 3.33 1.27 -1.57
CA ASN A 61 2.70 0.23 -0.75
C ASN A 61 2.24 -0.92 -1.64
N SER A 62 2.29 -2.12 -1.09
CA SER A 62 1.63 -3.32 -1.61
C SER A 62 1.47 -4.33 -0.47
N GLY A 63 0.45 -5.19 -0.53
CA GLY A 63 0.24 -6.23 0.47
C GLY A 63 -1.22 -6.56 0.73
N ILE A 64 -2.11 -5.59 0.89
CA ILE A 64 -3.51 -5.86 1.22
C ILE A 64 -4.20 -6.73 0.16
N TRP A 65 -3.92 -6.51 -1.11
CA TRP A 65 -4.46 -7.30 -2.20
C TRP A 65 -3.79 -8.67 -2.31
N ASP A 66 -2.52 -8.76 -1.97
CA ASP A 66 -1.76 -10.02 -1.97
C ASP A 66 -2.31 -11.01 -0.95
N MET A 67 -2.74 -10.50 0.21
CA MET A 67 -3.25 -11.31 1.31
C MET A 67 -4.76 -11.58 1.27
N HIS A 68 -5.49 -11.13 0.24
CA HIS A 68 -6.89 -11.47 0.08
C HIS A 68 -7.10 -12.97 0.04
N TYR A 69 -8.15 -13.44 0.73
CA TYR A 69 -8.54 -14.83 0.67
C TYR A 69 -9.27 -15.17 -0.63
N ILE A 70 -9.01 -16.34 -1.14
CA ILE A 70 -9.71 -16.97 -2.26
C ILE A 70 -10.60 -18.12 -1.77
N ASP A 71 -11.37 -18.74 -2.65
CA ASP A 71 -12.44 -19.69 -2.28
C ASP A 71 -12.02 -20.88 -1.40
N ASN A 72 -10.77 -21.31 -1.50
CA ASN A 72 -10.21 -22.41 -0.70
C ASN A 72 -9.63 -21.98 0.65
N ASN A 73 -9.91 -20.74 1.10
CA ASN A 73 -9.33 -20.11 2.27
C ASN A 73 -7.81 -19.90 2.23
N GLU A 74 -7.23 -19.91 1.05
CA GLU A 74 -5.84 -19.48 0.85
C GLU A 74 -5.76 -18.00 0.53
N CYS A 75 -4.62 -17.38 0.81
CA CYS A 75 -4.35 -16.03 0.36
C CYS A 75 -4.14 -16.00 -1.16
N PHE A 76 -4.52 -14.92 -1.81
CA PHE A 76 -4.35 -14.73 -3.26
C PHE A 76 -2.89 -14.90 -3.70
N CYS A 77 -1.95 -14.37 -2.92
CA CYS A 77 -0.53 -14.71 -3.02
C CYS A 77 -0.10 -15.37 -1.71
N SER A 78 0.57 -16.49 -1.77
CA SER A 78 1.23 -17.05 -0.60
C SER A 78 2.29 -16.09 -0.07
N LEU A 79 2.68 -16.22 1.18
CA LEU A 79 3.72 -15.35 1.76
C LEU A 79 5.05 -15.45 1.00
N GLU A 80 5.40 -16.63 0.53
CA GLU A 80 6.60 -16.87 -0.28
C GLU A 80 6.54 -16.16 -1.62
N GLU A 81 5.39 -16.24 -2.32
CA GLU A 81 5.17 -15.52 -3.58
C GLU A 81 5.23 -14.02 -3.38
N TYR A 82 4.58 -13.50 -2.31
CA TYR A 82 4.62 -12.09 -1.97
C TYR A 82 6.05 -11.59 -1.76
N VAL A 83 6.87 -12.28 -0.99
CA VAL A 83 8.28 -11.91 -0.78
C VAL A 83 9.04 -11.93 -2.10
N ARG A 84 8.89 -12.98 -2.90
CA ARG A 84 9.55 -13.11 -4.21
C ARG A 84 9.15 -11.98 -5.18
N ASP A 85 7.87 -11.60 -5.19
CA ASP A 85 7.41 -10.51 -6.05
C ASP A 85 7.91 -9.14 -5.55
N ASN A 86 8.03 -8.93 -4.24
CA ASN A 86 8.69 -7.76 -3.67
C ASN A 86 10.18 -7.69 -4.01
N GLU A 87 10.88 -8.82 -4.06
CA GLU A 87 12.27 -8.90 -4.53
C GLU A 87 12.42 -8.41 -5.97
N ARG A 88 11.57 -8.91 -6.87
CA ARG A 88 11.54 -8.50 -8.28
C ARG A 88 11.20 -7.02 -8.44
N LEU A 89 10.20 -6.56 -7.69
CA LEU A 89 9.77 -5.18 -7.70
C LEU A 89 10.90 -4.25 -7.26
N LEU A 90 11.61 -4.57 -6.17
CA LEU A 90 12.72 -3.77 -5.67
C LEU A 90 13.85 -3.65 -6.70
N GLN A 91 14.21 -4.76 -7.37
CA GLN A 91 15.22 -4.74 -8.43
C GLN A 91 14.84 -3.80 -9.58
N LEU A 92 13.55 -3.73 -9.91
CA LEU A 92 13.04 -2.83 -10.94
C LEU A 92 13.03 -1.37 -10.48
N ILE A 93 12.48 -1.08 -9.31
CA ILE A 93 12.32 0.27 -8.75
C ILE A 93 13.69 0.95 -8.58
N ARG A 94 14.71 0.22 -8.16
CA ARG A 94 16.10 0.72 -8.01
C ARG A 94 16.70 1.31 -9.27
N LYS A 95 16.20 0.93 -10.44
CA LYS A 95 16.64 1.53 -11.71
C LYS A 95 16.12 2.96 -11.88
N TYR A 96 15.15 3.38 -11.11
CA TYR A 96 14.45 4.65 -11.25
C TYR A 96 14.72 5.65 -10.12
N SER A 97 15.11 5.17 -8.94
CA SER A 97 15.52 6.01 -7.81
C SER A 97 16.52 5.32 -6.90
N GLN A 98 17.35 6.12 -6.22
CA GLN A 98 18.22 5.65 -5.14
C GLN A 98 17.57 5.78 -3.76
N LYS A 99 16.57 6.66 -3.61
CA LYS A 99 15.83 6.83 -2.36
C LYS A 99 14.50 6.11 -2.43
N LEU A 100 14.34 5.14 -1.57
CA LEU A 100 13.24 4.18 -1.60
C LEU A 100 12.56 4.10 -0.24
N VAL A 101 11.25 4.27 -0.23
CA VAL A 101 10.40 4.19 0.96
C VAL A 101 9.25 3.22 0.68
N TRP A 102 9.17 2.16 1.48
CA TRP A 102 8.03 1.24 1.43
C TRP A 102 7.11 1.49 2.63
N ALA A 103 5.81 1.64 2.34
CA ALA A 103 4.79 1.83 3.35
C ALA A 103 4.11 0.51 3.73
N THR A 104 3.93 0.29 5.04
CA THR A 104 3.24 -0.89 5.54
C THR A 104 1.75 -0.89 5.18
N THR A 105 1.17 -2.08 4.99
CA THR A 105 -0.27 -2.27 4.86
C THR A 105 -0.95 -1.93 6.19
N ILE A 106 -2.05 -1.19 6.14
CA ILE A 106 -2.81 -0.78 7.33
C ILE A 106 -3.69 -1.91 7.88
N PRO A 107 -4.08 -1.87 9.17
CA PRO A 107 -4.98 -2.85 9.75
C PRO A 107 -6.43 -2.64 9.29
N GLY A 108 -7.24 -3.68 9.40
CA GLY A 108 -8.68 -3.65 9.17
C GLY A 108 -9.49 -3.58 10.47
N GLY A 109 -10.75 -3.16 10.36
CA GLY A 109 -11.68 -2.96 11.47
C GLY A 109 -12.66 -4.10 11.71
N LYS A 110 -13.51 -3.95 12.72
CA LYS A 110 -14.47 -4.97 13.19
C LYS A 110 -15.55 -5.33 12.17
N ILE A 111 -15.88 -4.41 11.26
CA ILE A 111 -17.00 -4.60 10.33
C ILE A 111 -16.69 -5.61 9.22
N LEU A 112 -15.45 -6.01 9.10
CA LEU A 112 -14.99 -7.00 8.13
C LEU A 112 -15.84 -8.26 8.12
N ASN A 113 -16.29 -8.72 9.29
CA ASN A 113 -17.11 -9.91 9.45
C ASN A 113 -18.53 -9.81 8.88
N GLN A 114 -19.02 -8.60 8.65
CA GLN A 114 -20.39 -8.34 8.19
C GLN A 114 -20.49 -8.18 6.68
N ARG A 115 -19.38 -8.10 5.97
CA ARG A 115 -19.38 -7.93 4.53
C ARG A 115 -19.59 -9.24 3.81
N LYS A 116 -20.61 -9.25 2.96
CA LYS A 116 -20.69 -10.23 1.87
C LYS A 116 -19.53 -9.98 0.92
N ALA A 117 -18.97 -11.06 0.37
CA ALA A 117 -17.93 -10.98 -0.65
C ALA A 117 -18.26 -9.85 -1.65
N HIS A 118 -17.42 -8.85 -1.71
CA HIS A 118 -17.62 -7.72 -2.62
C HIS A 118 -16.81 -7.96 -3.87
N ASN A 119 -17.41 -7.68 -5.01
CA ASN A 119 -16.72 -7.65 -6.30
C ASN A 119 -15.74 -6.47 -6.32
N VAL A 120 -14.60 -6.64 -5.69
CA VAL A 120 -13.60 -5.58 -5.55
C VAL A 120 -12.69 -5.50 -6.78
N LEU A 121 -12.75 -6.47 -7.67
CA LEU A 121 -12.08 -6.40 -8.97
C LEU A 121 -12.97 -5.65 -9.97
N ILE A 122 -13.13 -4.42 -9.65
CA ILE A 122 -13.90 -3.37 -10.26
C ILE A 122 -13.80 -3.39 -11.78
N ASN A 123 -14.96 -3.22 -12.43
CA ASN A 123 -15.21 -3.10 -13.85
C ASN A 123 -15.28 -4.39 -14.67
N THR A 124 -15.43 -5.53 -14.05
CA THR A 124 -15.93 -6.69 -14.77
C THR A 124 -17.25 -7.09 -14.13
N ASN A 125 -18.31 -7.28 -14.93
CA ASN A 125 -19.57 -7.90 -14.51
C ASN A 125 -19.38 -9.40 -14.16
N ARG A 126 -18.19 -9.78 -13.71
CA ARG A 126 -17.83 -11.13 -13.30
C ARG A 126 -17.70 -11.15 -11.79
N GLU A 127 -18.42 -12.04 -11.16
CA GLU A 127 -18.16 -12.42 -9.78
C GLU A 127 -16.79 -13.11 -9.73
N PHE A 128 -15.85 -12.49 -9.04
CA PHE A 128 -14.61 -13.16 -8.70
C PHE A 128 -14.79 -13.82 -7.33
N PRO A 129 -14.30 -15.05 -7.15
CA PRO A 129 -14.43 -15.79 -5.91
C PRO A 129 -13.49 -15.28 -4.82
N VAL A 130 -13.19 -13.99 -4.78
CA VAL A 130 -12.30 -13.40 -3.77
C VAL A 130 -13.11 -13.07 -2.53
N ARG A 131 -12.94 -13.86 -1.49
CA ARG A 131 -13.53 -13.61 -0.17
C ARG A 131 -12.66 -12.63 0.61
N MET A 132 -12.76 -11.37 0.28
CA MET A 132 -11.96 -10.35 0.95
C MET A 132 -12.18 -10.29 2.47
N LEU A 133 -13.29 -10.76 2.99
CA LEU A 133 -13.77 -10.35 4.32
C LEU A 133 -14.58 -11.44 5.01
N THR A 134 -14.15 -12.68 4.91
CA THR A 134 -14.78 -13.79 5.62
C THR A 134 -14.09 -14.16 6.93
N THR A 135 -12.98 -13.52 7.25
CA THR A 135 -12.25 -13.72 8.49
C THR A 135 -12.66 -12.67 9.53
N ASP A 136 -12.53 -13.01 10.81
CA ASP A 136 -12.64 -12.04 11.90
C ASP A 136 -11.48 -11.03 11.85
N GLN A 137 -11.65 -9.92 12.56
CA GLN A 137 -10.67 -8.83 12.58
C GLN A 137 -9.29 -9.28 13.06
N ASP A 138 -9.24 -10.13 14.08
CA ASP A 138 -7.96 -10.57 14.66
C ASP A 138 -7.19 -11.44 13.67
N THR A 139 -7.88 -12.39 13.02
CA THR A 139 -7.29 -13.23 11.96
C THR A 139 -6.81 -12.38 10.79
N TRP A 140 -7.62 -11.39 10.36
CA TRP A 140 -7.24 -10.47 9.29
C TRP A 140 -5.97 -9.69 9.67
N ASN A 141 -5.97 -9.04 10.84
CA ASN A 141 -4.85 -8.22 11.27
C ASN A 141 -3.59 -9.03 11.59
N CYS A 142 -3.73 -10.27 12.03
CA CYS A 142 -2.61 -11.21 12.12
C CYS A 142 -1.99 -11.48 10.73
N GLY A 143 -2.83 -11.66 9.72
CA GLY A 143 -2.39 -11.75 8.31
C GLY A 143 -1.65 -10.50 7.85
N VAL A 144 -2.22 -9.30 8.08
CA VAL A 144 -1.58 -8.02 7.74
C VAL A 144 -0.19 -7.92 8.39
N GLN A 145 -0.09 -8.21 9.69
CA GLN A 145 1.19 -8.16 10.41
C GLN A 145 2.21 -9.14 9.85
N LYS A 146 1.78 -10.36 9.50
CA LYS A 146 2.65 -11.39 8.92
C LYS A 146 3.24 -10.96 7.57
N TYR A 147 2.41 -10.40 6.67
CA TYR A 147 2.87 -9.90 5.38
C TYR A 147 3.73 -8.65 5.54
N ASN A 148 3.35 -7.72 6.42
CA ASN A 148 4.16 -6.56 6.76
C ASN A 148 5.51 -6.95 7.33
N GLN A 149 5.57 -7.93 8.23
CA GLN A 149 6.82 -8.41 8.85
C GLN A 149 7.77 -8.96 7.79
N ALA A 150 7.29 -9.85 6.91
CA ALA A 150 8.11 -10.45 5.87
C ALA A 150 8.68 -9.41 4.89
N ALA A 151 7.85 -8.47 4.43
CA ALA A 151 8.30 -7.39 3.56
C ALA A 151 9.26 -6.42 4.29
N ARG A 152 8.96 -6.07 5.54
CA ARG A 152 9.79 -5.18 6.37
C ARG A 152 11.19 -5.75 6.57
N GLU A 153 11.31 -7.04 6.87
CA GLU A 153 12.62 -7.72 7.03
C GLU A 153 13.41 -7.66 5.74
N TYR A 154 12.79 -8.04 4.63
CA TYR A 154 13.44 -7.98 3.32
C TYR A 154 13.88 -6.55 2.95
N TYR A 155 13.00 -5.57 3.07
CA TYR A 155 13.29 -4.20 2.69
C TYR A 155 14.35 -3.53 3.58
N LYS A 156 14.32 -3.76 4.89
CA LYS A 156 15.35 -3.24 5.81
C LYS A 156 16.75 -3.72 5.47
N ILE A 157 16.92 -5.03 5.23
CA ILE A 157 18.20 -5.63 4.84
C ILE A 157 18.70 -5.01 3.53
N ASN A 158 17.79 -4.63 2.65
CA ASN A 158 18.09 -4.04 1.36
C ASN A 158 18.15 -2.50 1.37
N GLY A 159 18.19 -1.85 2.54
CA GLY A 159 18.40 -0.40 2.66
C GLY A 159 17.20 0.45 2.26
N VAL A 160 16.00 -0.14 2.15
CA VAL A 160 14.75 0.58 1.91
C VAL A 160 14.24 1.14 3.25
N LYS A 161 13.81 2.39 3.24
CA LYS A 161 13.19 3.03 4.41
C LYS A 161 11.76 2.53 4.58
N ILE A 162 11.31 2.45 5.82
CA ILE A 162 9.97 1.97 6.14
C ILE A 162 9.12 3.15 6.61
N ASP A 163 7.97 3.32 5.96
CA ASP A 163 6.90 4.21 6.37
C ASP A 163 5.83 3.38 7.11
N ASP A 164 5.73 3.54 8.43
CA ASP A 164 4.92 2.64 9.27
C ASP A 164 3.46 3.11 9.38
N LEU A 165 2.74 3.07 8.28
CA LEU A 165 1.32 3.45 8.22
C LEU A 165 0.42 2.49 9.03
N PHE A 166 0.88 1.24 9.28
CA PHE A 166 0.16 0.31 10.14
C PHE A 166 0.00 0.88 11.56
N SER A 167 1.09 1.35 12.14
CA SER A 167 1.07 1.90 13.51
C SER A 167 0.22 3.17 13.61
N VAL A 168 0.28 4.05 12.62
CA VAL A 168 -0.56 5.26 12.56
C VAL A 168 -2.06 4.92 12.65
N MET A 169 -2.49 3.90 11.91
CA MET A 169 -3.90 3.49 11.93
C MET A 169 -4.25 2.67 13.17
N GLN A 170 -3.34 1.82 13.65
CA GLN A 170 -3.58 0.93 14.78
C GLN A 170 -3.87 1.68 16.08
N GLU A 171 -3.22 2.81 16.30
CA GLU A 171 -3.40 3.66 17.49
C GLU A 171 -4.81 4.28 17.57
N HIS A 172 -5.48 4.47 16.43
CA HIS A 172 -6.78 5.15 16.30
C HIS A 172 -7.77 4.39 15.43
N LEU A 173 -7.68 3.07 15.41
CA LEU A 173 -8.36 2.23 14.41
C LEU A 173 -9.87 2.49 14.29
N GLU A 174 -10.57 2.62 15.43
CA GLU A 174 -12.01 2.85 15.47
C GLU A 174 -12.40 4.26 14.98
N ASP A 175 -11.53 5.25 15.20
CA ASP A 175 -11.77 6.64 14.80
C ASP A 175 -11.38 6.93 13.35
N TYR A 176 -10.44 6.16 12.79
CA TYR A 176 -9.83 6.44 11.49
C TYR A 176 -10.35 5.57 10.35
N LEU A 177 -11.04 4.46 10.63
CA LEU A 177 -11.66 3.64 9.59
C LEU A 177 -13.06 4.13 9.22
N SER A 178 -13.40 3.94 7.95
CA SER A 178 -14.77 4.08 7.48
C SER A 178 -15.63 2.88 7.91
N GLU A 179 -16.95 2.99 7.68
CA GLU A 179 -17.89 1.89 7.97
C GLU A 179 -17.58 0.60 7.21
N ASP A 180 -16.75 0.68 6.18
CA ASP A 180 -16.39 -0.49 5.40
C ASP A 180 -15.33 -1.38 6.07
N GLY A 181 -14.68 -0.87 7.09
CA GLY A 181 -13.70 -1.61 7.89
C GLY A 181 -12.35 -1.83 7.19
N ILE A 182 -12.12 -1.24 6.01
CA ILE A 182 -10.88 -1.34 5.24
C ILE A 182 -10.31 0.02 4.92
N HIS A 183 -11.13 0.89 4.34
CA HIS A 183 -10.66 2.20 3.93
C HIS A 183 -10.70 3.18 5.09
N PRO A 184 -9.71 4.05 5.22
CA PRO A 184 -9.77 5.16 6.16
C PRO A 184 -10.96 6.08 5.86
N ASN A 185 -11.47 6.74 6.89
CA ASN A 185 -12.30 7.92 6.74
C ASN A 185 -11.43 9.16 6.52
N ASP A 186 -12.03 10.36 6.40
CA ASP A 186 -11.29 11.60 6.12
C ASP A 186 -10.16 11.85 7.13
N LYS A 187 -10.40 11.64 8.44
CA LYS A 187 -9.38 11.79 9.49
C LYS A 187 -8.23 10.80 9.32
N GLY A 188 -8.57 9.55 9.01
CA GLY A 188 -7.57 8.51 8.77
C GLY A 188 -6.73 8.82 7.52
N TYR A 189 -7.34 9.30 6.45
CA TYR A 189 -6.60 9.73 5.25
C TYR A 189 -5.70 10.93 5.53
N GLU A 190 -6.15 11.93 6.31
CA GLU A 190 -5.32 13.05 6.72
C GLU A 190 -4.11 12.60 7.56
N ALA A 191 -4.30 11.70 8.52
CA ALA A 191 -3.24 11.16 9.34
C ALA A 191 -2.20 10.37 8.52
N LEU A 192 -2.66 9.51 7.59
CA LEU A 192 -1.77 8.77 6.68
C LEU A 192 -1.01 9.72 5.75
N ALA A 193 -1.69 10.72 5.19
CA ALA A 193 -1.06 11.70 4.31
C ALA A 193 0.02 12.51 5.03
N GLN A 194 -0.25 12.98 6.24
CA GLN A 194 0.71 13.72 7.04
C GLN A 194 1.95 12.88 7.33
N HIS A 195 1.76 11.62 7.79
CA HIS A 195 2.86 10.73 8.11
C HIS A 195 3.71 10.39 6.88
N ALA A 196 3.07 10.10 5.74
CA ALA A 196 3.75 9.80 4.49
C ALA A 196 4.52 11.04 3.97
N ALA A 197 3.91 12.24 4.01
CA ALA A 197 4.55 13.47 3.60
C ALA A 197 5.77 13.81 4.47
N ASP A 198 5.67 13.64 5.79
CA ASP A 198 6.78 13.87 6.71
C ASP A 198 7.92 12.89 6.47
N THR A 199 7.60 11.62 6.21
CA THR A 199 8.60 10.60 5.86
C THR A 199 9.29 10.93 4.53
N ILE A 200 8.54 11.28 3.50
CA ILE A 200 9.09 11.67 2.19
C ILE A 200 9.95 12.94 2.33
N ARG A 201 9.47 13.96 3.03
CA ARG A 201 10.21 15.22 3.25
C ARG A 201 11.54 14.97 3.95
N ARG A 202 11.56 14.16 5.00
CA ARG A 202 12.76 13.75 5.74
C ARG A 202 13.76 13.05 4.82
N GLU A 203 13.31 12.08 4.03
CA GLU A 203 14.19 11.33 3.13
C GLU A 203 14.68 12.16 1.92
N LEU A 204 13.95 13.19 1.50
CA LEU A 204 14.41 14.12 0.46
C LEU A 204 15.49 15.09 0.95
N SER A 205 15.53 15.36 2.26
CA SER A 205 16.44 16.35 2.85
C SER A 205 17.88 15.86 3.04
N PHE A 206 18.17 14.56 2.85
CA PHE A 206 19.50 13.94 3.01
C PHE A 206 20.16 13.57 1.69
#